data_f5383041bb449348832b6db8ef896b69
#
_entry.id   f5383041bb449348832b6db8ef896b69
#
_cell.length_a   1.000
_cell.length_b   1.000
_cell.length_c   1.000
_cell.angle_alpha   90.00
_cell.angle_beta   90.00
_cell.angle_gamma   90.00
#
_symmetry.space_group_name_H-M   'P 1'
#
loop_
_entity.id
_entity.type
_entity.pdbx_description
1 polymer ?
#
loop_
_entity_poly.entity_id
_entity_poly.type
_entity_poly.pdbx_seq_one_letter_code
_entity_poly.pdbx_strand_id
1 'polypeptide(L)'
;MIHLLAQDNFPAKIKDSLPLIDSIEEIKLDSISVQAKDSIPEKKPLLLDLIRYTAKDSVKINQKTNKIRLYNQAKLNYQDMELTAGLIVLDYTKNEVYAGRIADSTGTLSQKPVFIQGRDEVNPDSIRFNFDSKRALIWNSKSAQSGMNVFS
;
A
#
# COMPACT_ATOMS: atom_id res chain seq x y z
N MET A 1 15.06 5.74 -56.12
CA MET A 1 16.26 4.87 -56.21
C MET A 1 17.18 4.94 -55.02
N ILE A 2 17.22 6.04 -54.31
CA ILE A 2 18.14 6.25 -53.17
C ILE A 2 17.68 5.49 -51.91
N HIS A 3 16.42 5.23 -51.74
CA HIS A 3 15.88 4.55 -50.57
C HIS A 3 16.12 3.03 -50.51
N LEU A 4 16.54 2.40 -51.56
CA LEU A 4 16.86 0.97 -51.58
C LEU A 4 18.16 0.65 -50.87
N LEU A 5 19.13 1.58 -50.86
CA LEU A 5 20.45 1.39 -50.25
C LEU A 5 20.42 1.51 -48.71
N ALA A 6 19.47 2.26 -48.15
CA ALA A 6 19.34 2.44 -46.71
C ALA A 6 18.70 1.22 -46.00
N GLN A 7 17.93 0.44 -46.73
CA GLN A 7 17.25 -0.72 -46.15
C GLN A 7 18.14 -1.94 -46.00
N ASP A 8 19.14 -2.08 -46.83
CA ASP A 8 20.03 -3.25 -46.82
C ASP A 8 21.05 -3.23 -45.69
N ASN A 9 21.32 -2.08 -45.13
CA ASN A 9 22.30 -1.93 -44.07
C ASN A 9 21.71 -2.17 -42.65
N PHE A 10 20.41 -2.08 -42.45
CA PHE A 10 19.79 -2.26 -41.15
C PHE A 10 19.78 -3.70 -40.65
N PRO A 11 19.44 -4.70 -41.44
CA PRO A 11 19.39 -6.08 -40.97
C PRO A 11 20.74 -6.65 -40.56
N ALA A 12 21.79 -6.25 -41.23
CA ALA A 12 23.12 -6.75 -40.94
C ALA A 12 23.66 -6.28 -39.57
N LYS A 13 23.36 -5.06 -39.19
CA LYS A 13 23.77 -4.52 -37.88
C LYS A 13 23.07 -5.17 -36.71
N ILE A 14 21.84 -5.55 -36.89
CA ILE A 14 21.05 -6.20 -35.84
C ILE A 14 21.54 -7.63 -35.61
N LYS A 15 21.91 -8.30 -36.68
CA LYS A 15 22.43 -9.68 -36.59
C LYS A 15 23.77 -9.77 -35.87
N ASP A 16 24.63 -8.79 -36.06
CA ASP A 16 25.94 -8.77 -35.47
C ASP A 16 25.92 -8.49 -33.95
N SER A 17 24.84 -7.92 -33.46
CA SER A 17 24.69 -7.65 -32.02
C SER A 17 24.17 -8.85 -31.21
N LEU A 18 23.52 -9.81 -31.83
CA LEU A 18 22.94 -10.97 -31.15
C LEU A 18 23.98 -11.88 -30.47
N PRO A 19 25.12 -12.19 -31.05
CA PRO A 19 26.15 -13.02 -30.41
C PRO A 19 26.73 -12.40 -29.15
N LEU A 20 26.79 -11.08 -29.07
CA LEU A 20 27.28 -10.37 -27.90
C LEU A 20 26.36 -10.45 -26.71
N ILE A 21 25.05 -10.54 -26.95
CA ILE A 21 24.03 -10.65 -25.91
C ILE A 21 24.09 -12.03 -25.25
N ASP A 22 24.26 -13.07 -26.05
CA ASP A 22 24.33 -14.44 -25.54
C ASP A 22 25.55 -14.68 -24.64
N SER A 23 26.69 -14.11 -25.00
CA SER A 23 27.89 -14.23 -24.18
C SER A 23 27.80 -13.45 -22.86
N ILE A 24 27.06 -12.37 -22.84
CA ILE A 24 26.83 -11.58 -21.61
C ILE A 24 25.88 -12.30 -20.67
N GLU A 25 24.87 -13.01 -21.18
CA GLU A 25 23.93 -13.76 -20.37
C GLU A 25 24.58 -14.92 -19.63
N GLU A 26 25.49 -15.65 -20.30
CA GLU A 26 26.24 -16.73 -19.64
C GLU A 26 27.10 -16.23 -18.48
N ILE A 27 27.76 -15.09 -18.64
CA ILE A 27 28.60 -14.51 -17.59
C ILE A 27 27.75 -14.06 -16.39
N LYS A 28 26.56 -13.57 -16.64
CA LYS A 28 25.64 -13.13 -15.56
C LYS A 28 25.10 -14.29 -14.75
N LEU A 29 24.81 -15.41 -15.38
CA LEU A 29 24.28 -16.59 -14.68
C LEU A 29 25.30 -17.17 -13.71
N ASP A 30 26.57 -17.26 -14.10
CA ASP A 30 27.63 -17.79 -13.24
C ASP A 30 27.95 -16.87 -12.06
N SER A 31 27.90 -15.57 -12.27
CA SER A 31 28.15 -14.61 -11.18
C SER A 31 26.96 -14.49 -10.20
N ILE A 32 25.74 -14.71 -10.65
CA ILE A 32 24.56 -14.70 -9.80
C ILE A 32 24.53 -15.91 -8.86
N SER A 33 24.98 -17.07 -9.33
CA SER A 33 24.99 -18.28 -8.52
C SER A 33 25.97 -18.22 -7.33
N VAL A 34 27.02 -17.44 -7.43
CA VAL A 34 28.03 -17.26 -6.37
C VAL A 34 27.58 -16.24 -5.32
N GLN A 35 26.79 -15.24 -5.72
CA GLN A 35 26.34 -14.18 -4.81
C GLN A 35 25.05 -14.52 -4.07
N ALA A 36 24.30 -15.52 -4.49
CA ALA A 36 23.08 -15.96 -3.84
C ALA A 36 23.29 -16.55 -2.43
N LYS A 37 24.54 -16.83 -2.04
CA LYS A 37 24.89 -17.33 -0.71
C LYS A 37 25.07 -16.24 0.35
N ASP A 38 25.28 -15.00 -0.06
CA ASP A 38 25.40 -13.89 0.88
C ASP A 38 24.14 -13.05 0.89
N SER A 39 23.20 -13.46 1.75
CA SER A 39 22.10 -12.66 2.30
C SER A 39 21.59 -11.54 1.38
N ILE A 40 20.79 -11.91 0.37
CA ILE A 40 19.82 -10.96 -0.17
C ILE A 40 18.78 -10.82 0.93
N PRO A 41 18.62 -9.64 1.57
CA PRO A 41 17.51 -9.44 2.48
C PRO A 41 16.24 -9.66 1.65
N GLU A 42 15.44 -10.65 2.02
CA GLU A 42 14.09 -10.78 1.49
C GLU A 42 13.44 -9.40 1.59
N LYS A 43 13.23 -8.76 0.44
CA LYS A 43 12.42 -7.54 0.39
C LYS A 43 11.05 -7.95 0.88
N LYS A 44 10.77 -7.66 2.15
CA LYS A 44 9.40 -7.74 2.66
C LYS A 44 8.51 -7.01 1.67
N PRO A 45 7.41 -7.62 1.20
CA PRO A 45 6.51 -6.94 0.28
C PRO A 45 6.17 -5.58 0.90
N LEU A 46 6.30 -4.54 0.09
CA LEU A 46 5.93 -3.20 0.52
C LEU A 46 4.48 -3.25 0.98
N LEU A 47 4.23 -2.72 2.17
CA LEU A 47 2.90 -2.66 2.78
C LEU A 47 1.84 -2.09 1.81
N LEU A 48 2.27 -1.23 0.90
CA LEU A 48 1.51 -0.64 -0.21
C LEU A 48 0.81 -1.67 -1.10
N ASP A 49 1.46 -2.79 -1.40
CA ASP A 49 0.91 -3.81 -2.30
C ASP A 49 -0.22 -4.60 -1.65
N LEU A 50 -0.33 -4.53 -0.32
CA LEU A 50 -1.30 -5.28 0.47
C LEU A 50 -2.49 -4.43 0.92
N ILE A 51 -2.39 -3.10 0.83
CA ILE A 51 -3.44 -2.17 1.27
C ILE A 51 -4.26 -1.69 0.08
N ARG A 52 -5.57 -1.87 0.16
CA ARG A 52 -6.55 -1.29 -0.77
C ARG A 52 -7.30 -0.18 -0.07
N TYR A 53 -7.46 0.94 -0.74
CA TYR A 53 -8.17 2.08 -0.17
C TYR A 53 -9.02 2.83 -1.20
N THR A 54 -10.10 3.43 -0.74
CA THR A 54 -11.00 4.27 -1.51
C THR A 54 -11.47 5.46 -0.68
N ALA A 55 -11.91 6.52 -1.31
CA ALA A 55 -12.57 7.65 -0.68
C ALA A 55 -13.54 8.30 -1.66
N LYS A 56 -14.62 8.90 -1.14
CA LYS A 56 -15.64 9.53 -1.99
C LYS A 56 -15.21 10.89 -2.52
N ASP A 57 -14.59 11.73 -1.66
CA ASP A 57 -14.23 13.09 -2.07
C ASP A 57 -12.82 13.19 -2.63
N SER A 58 -11.82 12.79 -1.86
CA SER A 58 -10.44 12.96 -2.30
C SER A 58 -9.46 11.99 -1.65
N VAL A 59 -8.44 11.66 -2.41
CA VAL A 59 -7.24 10.96 -1.97
C VAL A 59 -6.06 11.92 -2.14
N LYS A 60 -5.42 12.31 -1.05
CA LYS A 60 -4.25 13.21 -1.07
C LYS A 60 -2.99 12.45 -0.70
N ILE A 61 -2.06 12.37 -1.62
CA ILE A 61 -0.78 11.69 -1.44
C ILE A 61 0.31 12.74 -1.23
N ASN A 62 1.02 12.65 -0.11
CA ASN A 62 2.18 13.48 0.18
C ASN A 62 3.44 12.62 0.21
N GLN A 63 4.21 12.68 -0.87
CA GLN A 63 5.45 11.90 -1.03
C GLN A 63 6.56 12.35 -0.08
N LYS A 64 6.61 13.63 0.30
CA LYS A 64 7.63 14.14 1.22
C LYS A 64 7.47 13.60 2.64
N THR A 65 6.23 13.38 3.06
CA THR A 65 5.92 12.87 4.40
C THR A 65 5.51 11.41 4.39
N ASN A 66 5.49 10.76 3.24
CA ASN A 66 5.04 9.38 3.04
C ASN A 66 3.65 9.11 3.63
N LYS A 67 2.72 10.04 3.40
CA LYS A 67 1.35 9.94 3.93
C LYS A 67 0.30 10.00 2.83
N ILE A 68 -0.73 9.19 3.00
CA ILE A 68 -1.96 9.25 2.21
C ILE A 68 -3.11 9.64 3.12
N ARG A 69 -3.90 10.61 2.69
CA ARG A 69 -5.13 11.05 3.37
C ARG A 69 -6.34 10.79 2.49
N LEU A 70 -7.31 10.14 3.06
CA LEU A 70 -8.58 9.77 2.44
C LEU A 70 -9.69 10.55 3.11
N TYR A 71 -10.49 11.27 2.31
CA TYR A 71 -11.54 12.14 2.81
C TYR A 71 -12.91 11.69 2.35
N ASN A 72 -13.86 11.67 3.27
CA ASN A 72 -15.27 11.35 3.11
C ASN A 72 -15.52 9.91 2.66
N GLN A 73 -16.28 9.18 3.46
CA GLN A 73 -16.55 7.76 3.24
C GLN A 73 -15.28 6.98 2.86
N ALA A 74 -14.22 7.27 3.59
CA ALA A 74 -12.94 6.62 3.38
C ALA A 74 -13.02 5.15 3.83
N LYS A 75 -12.45 4.27 3.03
CA LYS A 75 -12.38 2.84 3.28
C LYS A 75 -10.97 2.34 3.03
N LEU A 76 -10.49 1.48 3.92
CA LEU A 76 -9.20 0.82 3.82
C LEU A 76 -9.37 -0.66 4.16
N ASN A 77 -8.80 -1.52 3.32
CA ASN A 77 -8.78 -2.96 3.51
C ASN A 77 -7.33 -3.45 3.54
N TYR A 78 -7.03 -4.29 4.51
CA TYR A 78 -5.73 -4.93 4.69
C TYR A 78 -5.91 -6.32 5.28
N GLN A 79 -5.61 -7.36 4.49
CA GLN A 79 -5.87 -8.75 4.89
C GLN A 79 -7.34 -8.97 5.31
N ASP A 80 -7.58 -9.36 6.55
CA ASP A 80 -8.89 -9.56 7.17
C ASP A 80 -9.44 -8.31 7.88
N MET A 81 -8.71 -7.18 7.78
CA MET A 81 -9.08 -5.91 8.40
C MET A 81 -9.80 -5.00 7.41
N GLU A 82 -10.92 -4.46 7.84
CA GLU A 82 -11.63 -3.37 7.15
C GLU A 82 -11.76 -2.17 8.09
N LEU A 83 -11.43 -0.99 7.58
CA LEU A 83 -11.53 0.27 8.30
C LEU A 83 -12.29 1.28 7.45
N THR A 84 -13.40 1.79 7.96
CA THR A 84 -14.17 2.86 7.34
C THR A 84 -14.25 4.07 8.26
N ALA A 85 -14.19 5.28 7.71
CA ALA A 85 -14.22 6.51 8.50
C ALA A 85 -14.48 7.74 7.62
N GLY A 86 -14.72 8.89 8.24
CA GLY A 86 -14.74 10.17 7.55
C GLY A 86 -13.37 10.62 7.07
N LEU A 87 -12.34 10.36 7.89
CA LEU A 87 -10.94 10.63 7.59
C LEU A 87 -10.10 9.41 7.88
N ILE A 88 -9.29 8.97 6.92
CA ILE A 88 -8.23 7.98 7.13
C ILE A 88 -6.89 8.60 6.74
N VAL A 89 -5.89 8.45 7.58
CA VAL A 89 -4.51 8.87 7.33
C VAL A 89 -3.60 7.67 7.43
N LEU A 90 -3.00 7.29 6.33
CA LEU A 90 -2.02 6.21 6.24
C LEU A 90 -0.61 6.81 6.27
N ASP A 91 0.20 6.38 7.20
CA ASP A 91 1.61 6.80 7.37
C ASP A 91 2.53 5.62 7.09
N TYR A 92 3.17 5.63 5.93
CA TYR A 92 4.10 4.56 5.52
C TYR A 92 5.43 4.57 6.26
N THR A 93 5.81 5.70 6.84
CA THR A 93 7.06 5.78 7.61
C THR A 93 6.93 5.02 8.93
N LYS A 94 5.74 5.09 9.52
CA LYS A 94 5.44 4.44 10.80
C LYS A 94 4.72 3.10 10.67
N ASN A 95 4.34 2.73 9.45
CA ASN A 95 3.45 1.60 9.18
C ASN A 95 2.17 1.65 10.02
N GLU A 96 1.57 2.84 10.08
CA GLU A 96 0.37 3.11 10.87
C GLU A 96 -0.76 3.69 10.04
N VAL A 97 -1.98 3.38 10.44
CA VAL A 97 -3.18 4.05 9.96
C VAL A 97 -3.90 4.72 11.13
N TYR A 98 -4.32 5.94 10.92
CA TYR A 98 -5.23 6.67 11.79
C TYR A 98 -6.58 6.82 11.10
N ALA A 99 -7.67 6.62 11.83
CA ALA A 99 -9.01 6.92 11.37
C ALA A 99 -9.78 7.74 12.39
N GLY A 100 -10.53 8.70 11.89
CA GLY A 100 -11.32 9.62 12.71
C GLY A 100 -12.56 10.13 11.98
N ARG A 101 -13.36 10.91 12.70
CA ARG A 101 -14.50 11.60 12.15
C ARG A 101 -14.06 12.74 11.22
N ILE A 102 -14.97 13.16 10.37
CA ILE A 102 -14.81 14.35 9.54
C ILE A 102 -15.83 15.40 9.97
N ALA A 103 -15.42 16.67 9.98
CA ALA A 103 -16.32 17.78 10.19
C ALA A 103 -17.02 18.15 8.87
N ASP A 104 -18.31 18.37 8.92
CA ASP A 104 -19.07 18.91 7.82
C ASP A 104 -18.93 20.46 7.73
N SER A 105 -19.64 21.10 6.80
CA SER A 105 -19.60 22.55 6.60
C SER A 105 -20.09 23.35 7.82
N THR A 106 -20.85 22.73 8.72
CA THR A 106 -21.34 23.34 9.96
C THR A 106 -20.42 23.10 11.16
N GLY A 107 -19.34 22.32 10.98
CA GLY A 107 -18.43 21.91 12.04
C GLY A 107 -18.89 20.67 12.82
N THR A 108 -20.00 20.07 12.42
CA THR A 108 -20.52 18.86 13.07
C THR A 108 -19.69 17.64 12.66
N LEU A 109 -19.22 16.87 13.64
CA LEU A 109 -18.42 15.67 13.40
C LEU A 109 -19.33 14.51 12.99
N SER A 110 -19.05 13.93 11.85
CA SER A 110 -19.77 12.81 11.25
C SER A 110 -18.86 11.68 10.83
N GLN A 111 -19.42 10.57 10.35
CA GLN A 111 -18.71 9.42 9.83
C GLN A 111 -17.70 8.83 10.83
N LYS A 112 -18.25 8.35 11.94
CA LYS A 112 -17.50 7.66 12.98
C LYS A 112 -16.76 6.47 12.41
N PRO A 113 -15.50 6.22 12.82
CA PRO A 113 -14.77 5.03 12.39
C PRO A 113 -15.50 3.73 12.73
N VAL A 114 -15.45 2.78 11.81
CA VAL A 114 -15.81 1.39 12.02
C VAL A 114 -14.60 0.54 11.68
N PHE A 115 -14.13 -0.20 12.64
CA PHE A 115 -13.01 -1.13 12.49
C PHE A 115 -13.51 -2.56 12.63
N ILE A 116 -13.26 -3.36 11.62
CA ILE A 116 -13.62 -4.77 11.58
C ILE A 116 -12.36 -5.59 11.39
N GLN A 117 -12.16 -6.59 12.21
CA GLN A 117 -11.09 -7.57 12.06
C GLN A 117 -11.64 -8.98 12.32
N GLY A 118 -11.68 -9.80 11.27
CA GLY A 118 -12.32 -11.11 11.34
C GLY A 118 -13.79 -11.00 11.70
N ARG A 119 -14.16 -11.39 12.93
CA ARG A 119 -15.54 -11.32 13.46
C ARG A 119 -15.78 -10.17 14.43
N ASP A 120 -14.73 -9.47 14.80
CA ASP A 120 -14.79 -8.40 15.78
C ASP A 120 -15.04 -7.07 15.09
N GLU A 121 -16.02 -6.32 15.59
CA GLU A 121 -16.37 -4.98 15.13
C GLU A 121 -16.27 -4.00 16.29
N VAL A 122 -15.58 -2.88 16.06
CA VAL A 122 -15.39 -1.81 17.02
C VAL A 122 -15.72 -0.46 16.38
N ASN A 123 -16.51 0.36 17.08
CA ASN A 123 -16.98 1.68 16.63
C ASN A 123 -16.39 2.80 17.51
N PRO A 124 -15.10 3.13 17.37
CA PRO A 124 -14.44 4.14 18.18
C PRO A 124 -14.72 5.57 17.69
N ASP A 125 -14.41 6.58 18.50
CA ASP A 125 -14.36 7.96 18.04
C ASP A 125 -13.15 8.22 17.16
N SER A 126 -12.04 7.56 17.48
CA SER A 126 -10.87 7.45 16.62
C SER A 126 -10.08 6.19 16.93
N ILE A 127 -9.31 5.74 15.96
CA ILE A 127 -8.45 4.57 16.08
C ILE A 127 -7.11 4.82 15.39
N ARG A 128 -6.06 4.28 15.98
CA ARG A 128 -4.74 4.17 15.36
C ARG A 128 -4.32 2.71 15.39
N PHE A 129 -4.03 2.15 14.24
CA PHE A 129 -3.59 0.76 14.10
C PHE A 129 -2.18 0.73 13.50
N ASN A 130 -1.31 -0.08 14.10
CA ASN A 130 0.04 -0.30 13.59
C ASN A 130 0.11 -1.67 12.91
N PHE A 131 0.53 -1.69 11.63
CA PHE A 131 0.55 -2.89 10.80
C PHE A 131 1.66 -3.88 11.18
N ASP A 132 2.76 -3.40 11.75
CA ASP A 132 3.88 -4.25 12.16
C ASP A 132 3.59 -4.98 13.47
N SER A 133 3.16 -4.23 14.48
CA SER A 133 2.87 -4.78 15.80
C SER A 133 1.48 -5.41 15.92
N LYS A 134 0.60 -5.16 14.93
CA LYS A 134 -0.82 -5.57 14.93
C LYS A 134 -1.60 -5.06 16.14
N ARG A 135 -1.20 -3.90 16.66
CA ARG A 135 -1.85 -3.26 17.83
C ARG A 135 -2.71 -2.09 17.40
N ALA A 136 -3.89 -2.00 18.01
CA ALA A 136 -4.79 -0.87 17.87
C ALA A 136 -4.80 -0.04 19.16
N LEU A 137 -4.76 1.28 19.01
CA LEU A 137 -5.04 2.24 20.06
C LEU A 137 -6.39 2.89 19.74
N ILE A 138 -7.32 2.75 20.65
CA ILE A 138 -8.73 3.04 20.43
C ILE A 138 -9.20 4.08 21.46
N TRP A 139 -9.92 5.11 20.99
CA TRP A 139 -10.50 6.13 21.88
C TRP A 139 -12.01 6.07 21.84
N ASN A 140 -12.63 6.01 23.02
CA ASN A 140 -14.08 6.04 23.22
C ASN A 140 -14.82 5.03 22.34
N SER A 141 -14.55 3.73 22.53
CA SER A 141 -15.18 2.68 21.74
C SER A 141 -16.40 2.07 22.39
N LYS A 142 -17.35 1.67 21.56
CA LYS A 142 -18.34 0.67 21.87
C LYS A 142 -17.99 -0.57 21.07
N SER A 143 -17.72 -1.69 21.72
CA SER A 143 -17.51 -2.97 21.04
C SER A 143 -18.72 -3.87 21.25
N ALA A 144 -19.23 -4.45 20.19
CA ALA A 144 -20.20 -5.53 20.23
C ALA A 144 -19.44 -6.85 20.14
N GLN A 145 -19.26 -7.53 21.25
CA GLN A 145 -18.68 -8.86 21.30
C GLN A 145 -19.77 -9.84 21.70
N SER A 146 -20.22 -10.66 20.76
CA SER A 146 -21.21 -11.73 20.89
C SER A 146 -22.14 -11.66 22.14
N GLY A 147 -22.96 -10.60 22.18
CA GLY A 147 -24.03 -10.45 23.19
C GLY A 147 -23.68 -9.61 24.42
N MET A 148 -22.46 -9.06 24.56
CA MET A 148 -22.09 -8.13 25.61
C MET A 148 -21.54 -6.82 25.04
N ASN A 149 -22.13 -5.69 25.40
CA ASN A 149 -21.57 -4.38 25.11
C ASN A 149 -20.53 -4.03 26.16
N VAL A 150 -19.27 -3.94 25.73
CA VAL A 150 -18.18 -3.46 26.58
C VAL A 150 -17.95 -1.98 26.29
N PHE A 151 -18.03 -1.15 27.34
CA PHE A 151 -17.67 0.27 27.27
C PHE A 151 -16.29 0.46 27.87
N SER A 152 -15.41 1.11 27.14
CA SER A 152 -14.08 1.51 27.61
C SER A 152 -13.86 3.00 27.40
#